data_c3f9b985fbcc7aff191ee505cd8599d7
#
_entry.id   c3f9b985fbcc7aff191ee505cd8599d7
#
_cell.length_a   1.000
_cell.length_b   1.000
_cell.length_c   1.000
_cell.angle_alpha   90.00
_cell.angle_beta   90.00
_cell.angle_gamma   90.00
#
_symmetry.space_group_name_H-M   'P 1'
#
loop_
_entity.id
_entity.type
_entity.pdbx_description
1 polymer ?
#
loop_
_entity_poly.entity_id
_entity_poly.type
_entity_poly.pdbx_seq_one_letter_code
_entity_poly.pdbx_strand_id
1 'polypeptide(L)'
;MKIVSLNGWGGKLLEPLLAYLSADPPDVLCLQEVVHSPATNADWLTYRDGDHVLPQRPNFFRDVASVLPDHVGTFCPASQGVLWDGDAVVPSQFGLATFVRNALPLTAQAQGFVHKAFSPHGYGEHPRPRNAHVVRVYDYARDRMVCIAHLHGLRDLNGKLDTPERLAQAERLRDLVLTVAQPHDPLIVCGDFNVEPDSATFAVLGEIGLVDLVTTRGFPGTRTSHYRKPGRFADYMLVNRHVAVESFTVLTEPEVSDHCLLVLEI
;
A
#
# COMPACT_ATOMS: atom_id res chain seq x y z
N MET A 1 5.94 -4.32 -17.82
CA MET A 1 5.28 -4.73 -16.54
C MET A 1 4.63 -3.51 -15.93
N LYS A 2 3.33 -3.60 -15.60
CA LYS A 2 2.55 -2.53 -14.98
C LYS A 2 2.39 -2.77 -13.47
N ILE A 3 2.86 -1.84 -12.66
CA ILE A 3 2.79 -1.88 -11.19
C ILE A 3 1.91 -0.72 -10.73
N VAL A 4 0.92 -1.02 -9.89
CA VAL A 4 -0.01 -0.02 -9.33
C VAL A 4 0.08 -0.04 -7.82
N SER A 5 0.19 1.13 -7.21
CA SER A 5 0.08 1.33 -5.75
C SER A 5 -1.07 2.25 -5.42
N LEU A 6 -1.86 1.89 -4.43
CA LEU A 6 -3.02 2.65 -3.96
C LEU A 6 -3.31 2.41 -2.48
N ASN A 7 -3.47 3.48 -1.71
CA ASN A 7 -4.24 3.41 -0.47
C ASN A 7 -5.73 3.39 -0.82
N GLY A 8 -6.40 2.26 -0.56
CA GLY A 8 -7.77 1.98 -1.01
C GLY A 8 -8.86 2.57 -0.12
N TRP A 9 -8.49 3.33 0.94
CA TRP A 9 -9.45 3.99 1.86
C TRP A 9 -10.54 3.05 2.39
N GLY A 10 -10.16 1.80 2.73
CA GLY A 10 -11.09 0.78 3.21
C GLY A 10 -12.20 0.40 2.23
N GLY A 11 -11.97 0.60 0.93
CA GLY A 11 -12.93 0.29 -0.13
C GLY A 11 -14.09 1.28 -0.23
N LYS A 12 -13.93 2.51 0.25
CA LYS A 12 -15.02 3.49 0.30
C LYS A 12 -15.55 3.90 -1.08
N LEU A 13 -14.70 3.92 -2.09
CA LEU A 13 -15.08 4.13 -3.50
C LEU A 13 -14.91 2.80 -4.28
N LEU A 14 -15.62 1.75 -3.83
CA LEU A 14 -15.45 0.39 -4.35
C LEU A 14 -15.72 0.29 -5.84
N GLU A 15 -16.91 0.72 -6.30
CA GLU A 15 -17.35 0.51 -7.67
C GLU A 15 -16.42 1.15 -8.71
N PRO A 16 -15.99 2.42 -8.57
CA PRO A 16 -15.00 3.01 -9.47
C PRO A 16 -13.65 2.26 -9.46
N LEU A 17 -13.20 1.79 -8.29
CA LEU A 17 -11.96 1.02 -8.18
C LEU A 17 -12.05 -0.32 -8.90
N LEU A 18 -13.12 -1.09 -8.66
CA LEU A 18 -13.32 -2.38 -9.32
C LEU A 18 -13.45 -2.22 -10.83
N ALA A 19 -14.17 -1.20 -11.30
CA ALA A 19 -14.28 -0.89 -12.73
C ALA A 19 -12.90 -0.57 -13.35
N TYR A 20 -12.08 0.24 -12.67
CA TYR A 20 -10.72 0.56 -13.13
C TYR A 20 -9.85 -0.70 -13.22
N LEU A 21 -9.81 -1.51 -12.16
CA LEU A 21 -8.99 -2.73 -12.11
C LEU A 21 -9.43 -3.79 -13.11
N SER A 22 -10.74 -3.89 -13.37
CA SER A 22 -11.30 -4.82 -14.35
C SER A 22 -10.99 -4.40 -15.79
N ALA A 23 -11.01 -3.09 -16.07
CA ALA A 23 -10.76 -2.57 -17.42
C ALA A 23 -9.29 -2.63 -17.82
N ASP A 24 -8.38 -2.42 -16.87
CA ASP A 24 -6.94 -2.34 -17.13
C ASP A 24 -6.13 -2.95 -15.95
N PRO A 25 -6.19 -4.29 -15.78
CA PRO A 25 -5.59 -4.97 -14.63
C PRO A 25 -4.05 -4.84 -14.65
N PRO A 26 -3.43 -4.44 -13.51
CA PRO A 26 -1.97 -4.36 -13.40
C PRO A 26 -1.33 -5.75 -13.33
N ASP A 27 -0.03 -5.83 -13.57
CA ASP A 27 0.73 -7.05 -13.33
C ASP A 27 0.99 -7.28 -11.83
N VAL A 28 1.20 -6.18 -11.08
CA VAL A 28 1.30 -6.18 -9.61
C VAL A 28 0.49 -5.01 -9.04
N LEU A 29 -0.42 -5.31 -8.11
CA LEU A 29 -1.18 -4.32 -7.36
C LEU A 29 -0.76 -4.34 -5.90
N CYS A 30 -0.38 -3.18 -5.37
CA CYS A 30 0.02 -2.93 -3.98
C CYS A 30 -1.06 -2.07 -3.30
N LEU A 31 -1.90 -2.68 -2.46
CA LEU A 31 -2.98 -1.99 -1.76
C LEU A 31 -2.69 -1.76 -0.28
N GLN A 32 -3.00 -0.57 0.20
CA GLN A 32 -3.01 -0.21 1.62
C GLN A 32 -4.45 0.04 2.08
N GLU A 33 -4.65 0.06 3.39
CA GLU A 33 -5.96 0.17 4.06
C GLU A 33 -6.95 -0.92 3.64
N VAL A 34 -6.46 -2.14 3.54
CA VAL A 34 -7.28 -3.29 3.19
C VAL A 34 -7.94 -3.87 4.43
N VAL A 35 -9.25 -4.01 4.36
CA VAL A 35 -10.09 -4.64 5.40
C VAL A 35 -10.42 -6.07 5.00
N HIS A 36 -10.38 -6.97 5.98
CA HIS A 36 -10.72 -8.37 5.80
C HIS A 36 -11.51 -8.90 6.99
N SER A 37 -12.80 -9.14 6.79
CA SER A 37 -13.75 -9.63 7.81
C SER A 37 -14.50 -10.85 7.27
N PRO A 38 -13.84 -12.03 7.18
CA PRO A 38 -14.39 -13.21 6.49
C PRO A 38 -15.64 -13.81 7.17
N ALA A 39 -15.92 -13.41 8.40
CA ALA A 39 -17.07 -13.89 9.18
C ALA A 39 -18.41 -13.21 8.84
N THR A 40 -18.41 -12.26 7.89
CA THR A 40 -19.64 -11.55 7.50
C THR A 40 -19.80 -11.51 5.98
N ASN A 41 -21.07 -11.42 5.55
CA ASN A 41 -21.46 -11.11 4.17
C ASN A 41 -22.11 -9.73 4.06
N ALA A 42 -22.05 -8.90 5.10
CA ALA A 42 -22.53 -7.52 5.03
C ALA A 42 -21.79 -6.74 3.95
N ASP A 43 -22.50 -5.87 3.24
CA ASP A 43 -21.88 -5.00 2.23
C ASP A 43 -21.05 -3.91 2.87
N TRP A 44 -21.48 -3.37 3.99
CA TRP A 44 -20.83 -2.30 4.72
C TRP A 44 -20.87 -2.55 6.22
N LEU A 45 -19.76 -2.25 6.87
CA LEU A 45 -19.67 -2.18 8.32
C LEU A 45 -19.19 -0.78 8.73
N THR A 46 -19.35 -0.46 10.00
CA THR A 46 -18.95 0.83 10.55
C THR A 46 -17.67 0.67 11.40
N TYR A 47 -16.64 1.44 11.06
CA TYR A 47 -15.50 1.66 11.95
C TYR A 47 -15.83 2.78 12.93
N ARG A 48 -15.49 2.61 14.21
CA ARG A 48 -15.71 3.59 15.29
C ARG A 48 -14.42 3.75 16.11
N ASP A 49 -13.96 5.00 16.27
CA ASP A 49 -12.80 5.36 17.09
C ASP A 49 -13.02 6.78 17.64
N GLY A 50 -13.54 6.89 18.85
CA GLY A 50 -14.06 8.13 19.40
C GLY A 50 -15.14 8.73 18.49
N ASP A 51 -14.96 10.01 18.11
CA ASP A 51 -15.87 10.71 17.20
C ASP A 51 -15.66 10.35 15.72
N HIS A 52 -14.69 9.50 15.43
CA HIS A 52 -14.36 9.10 14.07
C HIS A 52 -15.18 7.88 13.65
N VAL A 53 -16.18 8.11 12.80
CA VAL A 53 -17.09 7.08 12.32
C VAL A 53 -16.99 7.00 10.79
N LEU A 54 -16.61 5.83 10.27
CA LEU A 54 -16.40 5.62 8.84
C LEU A 54 -17.03 4.33 8.35
N PRO A 55 -17.69 4.32 7.17
CA PRO A 55 -18.05 3.08 6.51
C PRO A 55 -16.79 2.38 5.98
N GLN A 56 -16.77 1.04 6.05
CA GLN A 56 -15.70 0.18 5.57
C GLN A 56 -16.30 -0.99 4.80
N ARG A 57 -15.66 -1.37 3.68
CA ARG A 57 -15.98 -2.64 2.99
C ARG A 57 -15.35 -3.80 3.77
N PRO A 58 -16.15 -4.65 4.43
CA PRO A 58 -15.63 -5.68 5.32
C PRO A 58 -14.78 -6.74 4.60
N ASN A 59 -15.06 -6.99 3.32
CA ASN A 59 -14.36 -7.98 2.51
C ASN A 59 -13.63 -7.35 1.33
N PHE A 60 -13.07 -6.14 1.50
CA PHE A 60 -12.40 -5.39 0.46
C PHE A 60 -11.31 -6.20 -0.26
N PHE A 61 -10.55 -7.04 0.47
CA PHE A 61 -9.60 -7.98 -0.14
C PHE A 61 -10.27 -8.92 -1.15
N ARG A 62 -11.41 -9.52 -0.78
CA ARG A 62 -12.15 -10.44 -1.64
C ARG A 62 -12.83 -9.72 -2.81
N ASP A 63 -13.33 -8.52 -2.59
CA ASP A 63 -13.95 -7.71 -3.64
C ASP A 63 -12.92 -7.42 -4.76
N VAL A 64 -11.71 -7.01 -4.41
CA VAL A 64 -10.62 -6.79 -5.37
C VAL A 64 -10.20 -8.10 -6.05
N ALA A 65 -10.05 -9.20 -5.29
CA ALA A 65 -9.72 -10.51 -5.85
C ALA A 65 -10.74 -10.97 -6.89
N SER A 66 -12.02 -10.62 -6.74
CA SER A 66 -13.09 -11.04 -7.65
C SER A 66 -12.99 -10.45 -9.06
N VAL A 67 -12.35 -9.29 -9.20
CA VAL A 67 -12.11 -8.62 -10.49
C VAL A 67 -10.71 -8.85 -11.04
N LEU A 68 -9.86 -9.56 -10.29
CA LEU A 68 -8.51 -9.95 -10.68
C LEU A 68 -8.34 -11.49 -10.68
N PRO A 69 -9.13 -12.22 -11.51
CA PRO A 69 -9.16 -13.70 -11.47
C PRO A 69 -7.82 -14.34 -11.85
N ASP A 70 -6.99 -13.64 -12.60
CA ASP A 70 -5.67 -14.09 -13.03
C ASP A 70 -4.54 -13.69 -12.08
N HIS A 71 -4.86 -13.34 -10.82
CA HIS A 71 -3.87 -12.91 -9.82
C HIS A 71 -3.93 -13.79 -8.56
N VAL A 72 -2.77 -14.00 -7.95
CA VAL A 72 -2.67 -14.50 -6.57
C VAL A 72 -2.65 -13.30 -5.64
N GLY A 73 -3.62 -13.23 -4.74
CA GLY A 73 -3.70 -12.21 -3.69
C GLY A 73 -3.08 -12.70 -2.38
N THR A 74 -2.24 -11.88 -1.76
CA THR A 74 -1.69 -12.08 -0.41
C THR A 74 -2.19 -10.96 0.49
N PHE A 75 -2.90 -11.30 1.57
CA PHE A 75 -3.30 -10.35 2.60
C PHE A 75 -2.31 -10.38 3.76
N CYS A 76 -1.80 -9.23 4.16
CA CYS A 76 -0.81 -9.04 5.22
C CYS A 76 -1.42 -8.22 6.37
N PRO A 77 -2.01 -8.85 7.41
CA PRO A 77 -2.63 -8.13 8.51
C PRO A 77 -1.60 -7.40 9.36
N ALA A 78 -1.88 -6.13 9.68
CA ALA A 78 -1.12 -5.35 10.66
C ALA A 78 -1.79 -5.39 12.04
N SER A 79 -3.12 -5.53 12.07
CA SER A 79 -3.88 -5.53 13.31
C SER A 79 -5.24 -6.22 13.13
N GLN A 80 -5.82 -6.62 14.27
CA GLN A 80 -7.19 -7.10 14.36
C GLN A 80 -7.96 -6.23 15.35
N GLY A 81 -9.20 -5.93 15.02
CA GLY A 81 -10.13 -5.21 15.85
C GLY A 81 -11.56 -5.61 15.51
N VAL A 82 -12.48 -4.69 15.66
CA VAL A 82 -13.88 -4.90 15.35
C VAL A 82 -14.43 -3.79 14.46
N LEU A 83 -15.35 -4.17 13.60
CA LEU A 83 -16.26 -3.27 12.91
C LEU A 83 -17.67 -3.53 13.43
N TRP A 84 -18.61 -2.65 13.12
CA TRP A 84 -19.96 -2.68 13.65
C TRP A 84 -20.98 -2.84 12.53
N ASP A 85 -21.91 -3.81 12.72
CA ASP A 85 -23.14 -3.95 11.96
C ASP A 85 -24.30 -3.53 12.86
N GLY A 86 -24.73 -2.27 12.75
CA GLY A 86 -25.57 -1.66 13.78
C GLY A 86 -24.88 -1.71 15.15
N ASP A 87 -25.44 -2.48 16.09
CA ASP A 87 -24.86 -2.71 17.41
C ASP A 87 -24.09 -4.04 17.52
N ALA A 88 -24.12 -4.86 16.47
CA ALA A 88 -23.40 -6.12 16.45
C ALA A 88 -21.92 -5.92 16.14
N VAL A 89 -21.07 -6.65 16.86
CA VAL A 89 -19.60 -6.61 16.72
C VAL A 89 -19.14 -7.67 15.73
N VAL A 90 -18.38 -7.26 14.72
CA VAL A 90 -17.82 -8.14 13.70
C VAL A 90 -16.28 -8.09 13.77
N PRO A 91 -15.60 -9.21 14.07
CA PRO A 91 -14.13 -9.26 14.02
C PRO A 91 -13.61 -8.88 12.62
N SER A 92 -12.59 -8.02 12.61
CA SER A 92 -12.05 -7.48 11.38
C SER A 92 -10.54 -7.30 11.46
N GLN A 93 -9.86 -7.67 10.40
CA GLN A 93 -8.43 -7.42 10.22
C GLN A 93 -8.23 -6.21 9.30
N PHE A 94 -7.12 -5.51 9.53
CA PHE A 94 -6.70 -4.36 8.75
C PHE A 94 -5.22 -4.50 8.38
N GLY A 95 -4.88 -4.24 7.12
CA GLY A 95 -3.50 -4.42 6.67
C GLY A 95 -3.27 -4.02 5.22
N LEU A 96 -2.33 -4.73 4.60
CA LEU A 96 -1.93 -4.60 3.21
C LEU A 96 -2.46 -5.77 2.37
N ALA A 97 -2.59 -5.55 1.06
CA ALA A 97 -2.76 -6.65 0.12
C ALA A 97 -1.86 -6.45 -1.11
N THR A 98 -1.27 -7.55 -1.58
CA THR A 98 -0.53 -7.60 -2.84
C THR A 98 -1.21 -8.60 -3.76
N PHE A 99 -1.50 -8.19 -4.99
CA PHE A 99 -1.99 -9.09 -6.03
C PHE A 99 -0.94 -9.17 -7.12
N VAL A 100 -0.49 -10.38 -7.44
CA VAL A 100 0.53 -10.65 -8.45
C VAL A 100 -0.10 -11.51 -9.55
N ARG A 101 0.03 -11.09 -10.81
CA ARG A 101 -0.49 -11.83 -11.95
C ARG A 101 0.13 -13.24 -12.02
N ASN A 102 -0.67 -14.27 -12.26
CA ASN A 102 -0.26 -15.68 -12.29
C ASN A 102 0.87 -15.95 -13.31
N ALA A 103 0.98 -15.14 -14.36
CA ALA A 103 2.07 -15.23 -15.33
C ALA A 103 3.44 -14.80 -14.79
N LEU A 104 3.50 -14.19 -13.59
CA LEU A 104 4.73 -13.77 -12.92
C LEU A 104 5.01 -14.72 -11.75
N PRO A 105 5.91 -15.70 -11.88
CA PRO A 105 6.26 -16.57 -10.76
C PRO A 105 6.77 -15.78 -9.57
N LEU A 106 6.13 -15.97 -8.41
CA LEU A 106 6.57 -15.43 -7.14
C LEU A 106 7.70 -16.31 -6.59
N THR A 107 8.93 -15.81 -6.64
CA THR A 107 10.14 -16.59 -6.32
C THR A 107 10.62 -16.40 -4.88
N ALA A 108 10.29 -15.27 -4.25
CA ALA A 108 10.51 -14.99 -2.84
C ALA A 108 9.54 -13.93 -2.34
N GLN A 109 9.24 -13.96 -1.06
CA GLN A 109 8.47 -12.90 -0.40
C GLN A 109 8.81 -12.82 1.08
N ALA A 110 8.59 -11.64 1.68
CA ALA A 110 8.68 -11.43 3.12
C ALA A 110 7.64 -10.39 3.56
N GLN A 111 7.05 -10.63 4.73
CA GLN A 111 6.25 -9.65 5.46
C GLN A 111 6.98 -9.30 6.76
N GLY A 112 7.02 -8.02 7.11
CA GLY A 112 7.63 -7.57 8.35
C GLY A 112 6.92 -6.35 8.92
N PHE A 113 7.06 -6.15 10.25
CA PHE A 113 6.57 -4.95 10.92
C PHE A 113 7.62 -3.86 10.89
N VAL A 114 7.27 -2.73 10.29
CA VAL A 114 8.13 -1.54 10.23
C VAL A 114 7.88 -0.60 11.40
N HIS A 115 6.72 -0.71 12.08
CA HIS A 115 6.41 -0.01 13.32
C HIS A 115 5.56 -0.88 14.22
N LYS A 116 5.95 -1.04 15.50
CA LYS A 116 5.33 -1.93 16.49
C LYS A 116 5.30 -3.39 16.00
N ALA A 117 4.38 -4.19 16.52
CA ALA A 117 4.11 -5.57 16.16
C ALA A 117 2.61 -5.75 15.93
N PHE A 118 2.18 -6.92 15.43
CA PHE A 118 0.77 -7.24 15.26
C PHE A 118 -0.03 -6.95 16.52
N SER A 119 -1.12 -6.18 16.38
CA SER A 119 -2.06 -5.95 17.47
C SER A 119 -3.26 -6.88 17.31
N PRO A 120 -3.47 -7.83 18.24
CA PRO A 120 -4.60 -8.76 18.17
C PRO A 120 -5.91 -8.17 18.68
N HIS A 121 -5.88 -6.96 19.28
CA HIS A 121 -7.03 -6.35 19.93
C HIS A 121 -7.15 -4.86 19.59
N GLY A 122 -8.35 -4.42 19.18
CA GLY A 122 -8.73 -3.02 19.03
C GLY A 122 -7.94 -2.22 18.02
N TYR A 123 -7.31 -2.85 17.03
CA TYR A 123 -6.41 -2.24 16.04
C TYR A 123 -5.12 -1.61 16.63
N GLY A 124 -4.91 -1.67 17.94
CA GLY A 124 -3.76 -1.10 18.64
C GLY A 124 -3.89 0.41 18.91
N GLU A 125 -3.04 0.89 19.82
CA GLU A 125 -2.94 2.31 20.20
C GLU A 125 -2.20 3.11 19.13
N HIS A 126 -2.60 4.38 18.96
CA HIS A 126 -1.93 5.31 18.07
C HIS A 126 -0.50 5.68 18.55
N PRO A 127 0.50 5.83 17.65
CA PRO A 127 0.49 5.40 16.25
C PRO A 127 0.34 3.88 16.14
N ARG A 128 -0.58 3.43 15.30
CA ARG A 128 -0.93 2.00 15.16
C ARG A 128 0.19 1.17 14.53
N PRO A 129 0.18 -0.18 14.71
CA PRO A 129 1.10 -1.07 14.01
C PRO A 129 1.10 -0.85 12.50
N ARG A 130 2.28 -0.95 11.91
CA ARG A 130 2.50 -0.83 10.47
C ARG A 130 3.40 -1.93 9.97
N ASN A 131 3.04 -2.52 8.87
CA ASN A 131 3.79 -3.57 8.20
C ASN A 131 4.16 -3.17 6.76
N ALA A 132 5.07 -3.93 6.20
CA ALA A 132 5.43 -3.89 4.79
C ALA A 132 5.41 -5.31 4.22
N HIS A 133 5.21 -5.42 2.92
CA HIS A 133 5.29 -6.66 2.18
C HIS A 133 6.23 -6.49 0.99
N VAL A 134 7.12 -7.45 0.80
CA VAL A 134 8.10 -7.51 -0.28
C VAL A 134 7.87 -8.78 -1.08
N VAL A 135 7.82 -8.65 -2.40
CA VAL A 135 7.71 -9.77 -3.33
C VAL A 135 8.82 -9.70 -4.36
N ARG A 136 9.34 -10.85 -4.77
CA ARG A 136 10.31 -10.97 -5.87
C ARG A 136 9.71 -11.89 -6.91
N VAL A 137 9.50 -11.35 -8.12
CA VAL A 137 8.84 -12.04 -9.23
C VAL A 137 9.78 -12.19 -10.41
N TYR A 138 9.52 -13.18 -11.29
CA TYR A 138 10.25 -13.32 -12.54
C TYR A 138 9.42 -12.79 -13.71
N ASP A 139 10.01 -11.85 -14.45
CA ASP A 139 9.43 -11.29 -15.67
C ASP A 139 9.97 -12.05 -16.90
N TYR A 140 9.17 -12.96 -17.42
CA TYR A 140 9.51 -13.73 -18.62
C TYR A 140 9.69 -12.86 -19.86
N ALA A 141 8.99 -11.74 -19.98
CA ALA A 141 9.08 -10.90 -21.17
C ALA A 141 10.43 -10.18 -21.24
N ARG A 142 11.07 -9.96 -20.10
CA ARG A 142 12.37 -9.26 -20.00
C ARG A 142 13.49 -10.13 -19.47
N ASP A 143 13.22 -11.42 -19.24
CA ASP A 143 14.16 -12.43 -18.71
C ASP A 143 14.93 -11.94 -17.48
N ARG A 144 14.18 -11.42 -16.47
CA ARG A 144 14.79 -10.87 -15.25
C ARG A 144 13.90 -11.00 -14.02
N MET A 145 14.53 -10.97 -12.85
CA MET A 145 13.83 -10.78 -11.59
C MET A 145 13.45 -9.32 -11.40
N VAL A 146 12.37 -9.07 -10.69
CA VAL A 146 11.94 -7.73 -10.22
C VAL A 146 11.51 -7.85 -8.76
N CYS A 147 12.03 -6.97 -7.91
CA CYS A 147 11.67 -6.90 -6.50
C CYS A 147 10.76 -5.70 -6.25
N ILE A 148 9.59 -5.92 -5.69
CA ILE A 148 8.58 -4.90 -5.39
C ILE A 148 8.25 -4.97 -3.90
N ALA A 149 8.33 -3.83 -3.22
CA ALA A 149 7.92 -3.68 -1.83
C ALA A 149 6.87 -2.61 -1.67
N HIS A 150 5.97 -2.77 -0.72
CA HIS A 150 5.08 -1.70 -0.34
C HIS A 150 4.80 -1.68 1.16
N LEU A 151 4.39 -0.50 1.65
CA LEU A 151 4.01 -0.30 3.04
C LEU A 151 2.80 0.61 3.17
N HIS A 152 2.18 0.56 4.35
CA HIS A 152 1.38 1.66 4.85
C HIS A 152 2.14 2.27 6.04
N GLY A 153 2.66 3.48 5.86
CA GLY A 153 3.53 4.17 6.82
C GLY A 153 2.80 4.63 8.07
N LEU A 154 3.60 4.99 9.05
CA LEU A 154 3.16 5.46 10.36
C LEU A 154 2.33 6.74 10.20
N ARG A 155 1.07 6.70 10.68
CA ARG A 155 0.23 7.88 10.82
C ARG A 155 0.35 8.43 12.23
N ASP A 156 1.03 9.56 12.36
CA ASP A 156 1.07 10.34 13.59
C ASP A 156 -0.08 11.35 13.62
N LEU A 157 -0.72 11.49 14.78
CA LEU A 157 -1.79 12.48 14.97
C LEU A 157 -1.26 13.92 14.98
N ASN A 158 0.04 14.10 15.24
CA ASN A 158 0.73 15.40 15.26
C ASN A 158 1.24 15.85 13.87
N GLY A 159 1.02 15.06 12.81
CA GLY A 159 1.38 15.43 11.44
C GLY A 159 2.34 14.48 10.75
N LYS A 160 3.03 14.97 9.71
CA LYS A 160 3.86 14.16 8.80
C LYS A 160 5.35 14.47 8.88
N LEU A 161 5.76 15.36 9.78
CA LEU A 161 7.17 15.71 9.99
C LEU A 161 7.97 14.51 10.52
N ASP A 162 9.25 14.52 10.31
CA ASP A 162 10.15 13.46 10.76
C ASP A 162 10.13 13.29 12.27
N THR A 163 10.15 12.05 12.70
CA THR A 163 10.27 11.61 14.09
C THR A 163 11.23 10.42 14.18
N PRO A 164 11.77 10.13 15.38
CA PRO A 164 12.60 8.93 15.56
C PRO A 164 11.90 7.63 15.11
N GLU A 165 10.57 7.54 15.31
CA GLU A 165 9.78 6.38 14.91
C GLU A 165 9.68 6.26 13.38
N ARG A 166 9.57 7.38 12.64
CA ARG A 166 9.58 7.37 11.17
C ARG A 166 10.95 7.00 10.62
N LEU A 167 12.01 7.50 11.23
CA LEU A 167 13.36 7.11 10.86
C LEU A 167 13.57 5.59 11.07
N ALA A 168 13.23 5.06 12.24
CA ALA A 168 13.30 3.64 12.54
C ALA A 168 12.41 2.80 11.62
N GLN A 169 11.25 3.33 11.17
CA GLN A 169 10.39 2.69 10.17
C GLN A 169 11.11 2.58 8.82
N ALA A 170 11.78 3.64 8.37
CA ALA A 170 12.51 3.64 7.11
C ALA A 170 13.67 2.65 7.13
N GLU A 171 14.41 2.57 8.25
CA GLU A 171 15.50 1.60 8.45
C GLU A 171 14.97 0.15 8.40
N ARG A 172 13.87 -0.15 9.11
CA ARG A 172 13.26 -1.49 9.09
C ARG A 172 12.71 -1.85 7.73
N LEU A 173 12.15 -0.89 6.98
CA LEU A 173 11.71 -1.12 5.61
C LEU A 173 12.88 -1.45 4.70
N ARG A 174 13.98 -0.67 4.75
CA ARG A 174 15.22 -0.96 4.03
C ARG A 174 15.73 -2.37 4.33
N ASP A 175 15.83 -2.71 5.60
CA ASP A 175 16.35 -4.00 6.03
C ASP A 175 15.45 -5.15 5.57
N LEU A 176 14.12 -5.00 5.66
CA LEU A 176 13.17 -6.00 5.15
C LEU A 176 13.31 -6.18 3.63
N VAL A 177 13.44 -5.10 2.87
CA VAL A 177 13.65 -5.15 1.42
C VAL A 177 14.90 -5.96 1.09
N LEU A 178 15.99 -5.73 1.81
CA LEU A 178 17.26 -6.43 1.61
C LEU A 178 17.23 -7.93 1.96
N THR A 179 16.21 -8.40 2.69
CA THR A 179 16.03 -9.85 2.92
C THR A 179 15.55 -10.60 1.66
N VAL A 180 14.93 -9.90 0.71
CA VAL A 180 14.32 -10.50 -0.49
C VAL A 180 15.04 -10.07 -1.77
N ALA A 181 15.38 -8.79 -1.89
CA ALA A 181 16.07 -8.25 -3.04
C ALA A 181 17.49 -8.83 -3.17
N GLN A 182 17.89 -9.10 -4.41
CA GLN A 182 19.25 -9.54 -4.72
C GLN A 182 20.04 -8.41 -5.41
N PRO A 183 21.38 -8.45 -5.38
CA PRO A 183 22.19 -7.49 -6.12
C PRO A 183 21.75 -7.41 -7.59
N HIS A 184 21.59 -6.18 -8.08
CA HIS A 184 21.19 -5.85 -9.45
C HIS A 184 19.71 -6.11 -9.81
N ASP A 185 18.88 -6.58 -8.89
CA ASP A 185 17.43 -6.60 -9.15
C ASP A 185 16.92 -5.17 -9.43
N PRO A 186 16.08 -4.96 -10.44
CA PRO A 186 15.17 -3.83 -10.47
C PRO A 186 14.36 -3.81 -9.19
N LEU A 187 14.51 -2.73 -8.40
CA LEU A 187 13.88 -2.59 -7.08
C LEU A 187 12.90 -1.42 -7.11
N ILE A 188 11.67 -1.70 -6.74
CA ILE A 188 10.57 -0.75 -6.62
C ILE A 188 10.08 -0.77 -5.17
N VAL A 189 9.92 0.41 -4.56
CA VAL A 189 9.32 0.56 -3.23
C VAL A 189 8.22 1.61 -3.32
N CYS A 190 6.99 1.26 -2.92
CA CYS A 190 5.84 2.13 -3.08
C CYS A 190 4.90 2.10 -1.87
N GLY A 191 3.87 2.92 -1.88
CA GLY A 191 2.80 2.91 -0.89
C GLY A 191 2.52 4.27 -0.27
N ASP A 192 1.66 4.26 0.74
CA ASP A 192 1.38 5.42 1.59
C ASP A 192 2.45 5.51 2.70
N PHE A 193 3.42 6.36 2.52
CA PHE A 193 4.50 6.57 3.49
C PHE A 193 4.09 7.48 4.66
N ASN A 194 3.04 8.27 4.49
CA ASN A 194 2.58 9.28 5.47
C ASN A 194 3.67 10.28 5.90
N VAL A 195 4.54 10.69 4.96
CA VAL A 195 5.61 11.68 5.16
C VAL A 195 5.51 12.83 4.17
N GLU A 196 6.20 13.94 4.45
CA GLU A 196 6.37 15.05 3.50
C GLU A 196 7.53 14.78 2.52
N PRO A 197 7.63 15.53 1.39
CA PRO A 197 8.62 15.28 0.34
C PRO A 197 10.09 15.40 0.76
N ASP A 198 10.39 16.12 1.82
CA ASP A 198 11.73 16.36 2.36
C ASP A 198 12.09 15.44 3.53
N SER A 199 11.28 14.40 3.78
CA SER A 199 11.51 13.47 4.88
C SER A 199 12.84 12.72 4.79
N ALA A 200 13.50 12.56 5.93
CA ALA A 200 14.69 11.73 6.11
C ALA A 200 14.50 10.26 5.68
N THR A 201 13.25 9.80 5.59
CA THR A 201 12.89 8.48 5.03
C THR A 201 13.56 8.25 3.66
N PHE A 202 13.57 9.26 2.79
CA PHE A 202 14.15 9.14 1.45
C PHE A 202 15.68 9.07 1.46
N ALA A 203 16.34 9.68 2.44
CA ALA A 203 17.80 9.54 2.61
C ALA A 203 18.16 8.10 3.00
N VAL A 204 17.42 7.48 3.94
CA VAL A 204 17.61 6.08 4.34
C VAL A 204 17.39 5.12 3.17
N LEU A 205 16.31 5.31 2.41
CA LEU A 205 16.04 4.45 1.24
C LEU A 205 17.01 4.72 0.08
N GLY A 206 17.56 5.93 0.01
CA GLY A 206 18.65 6.29 -0.92
C GLY A 206 19.93 5.51 -0.70
N GLU A 207 20.22 5.00 0.52
CA GLU A 207 21.37 4.14 0.80
C GLU A 207 21.37 2.84 -0.01
N ILE A 208 20.19 2.35 -0.39
CA ILE A 208 20.03 1.19 -1.29
C ILE A 208 19.71 1.59 -2.74
N GLY A 209 20.00 2.85 -3.09
CA GLY A 209 19.94 3.37 -4.45
C GLY A 209 18.54 3.75 -4.94
N LEU A 210 17.57 3.89 -4.04
CA LEU A 210 16.19 4.26 -4.39
C LEU A 210 16.05 5.79 -4.55
N VAL A 211 15.34 6.19 -5.60
CA VAL A 211 15.00 7.58 -5.91
C VAL A 211 13.50 7.69 -6.10
N ASP A 212 12.87 8.67 -5.47
CA ASP A 212 11.44 8.91 -5.59
C ASP A 212 11.06 9.52 -6.93
N LEU A 213 10.04 8.96 -7.57
CA LEU A 213 9.52 9.44 -8.85
C LEU A 213 8.47 10.55 -8.69
N VAL A 214 7.76 10.63 -7.57
CA VAL A 214 6.69 11.62 -7.38
C VAL A 214 7.27 13.02 -7.38
N THR A 215 8.23 13.27 -6.51
CA THR A 215 8.82 14.61 -6.34
C THR A 215 9.82 14.95 -7.46
N THR A 216 10.64 13.99 -7.86
CA THR A 216 11.64 14.20 -8.91
C THR A 216 11.03 14.47 -10.30
N ARG A 217 9.79 14.02 -10.53
CA ARG A 217 9.02 14.32 -11.74
C ARG A 217 8.07 15.50 -11.60
N GLY A 218 8.05 16.16 -10.44
CA GLY A 218 7.31 17.41 -10.21
C GLY A 218 5.81 17.25 -10.08
N PHE A 219 5.31 16.08 -9.64
CA PHE A 219 3.88 15.93 -9.35
C PHE A 219 3.48 16.80 -8.14
N PRO A 220 2.32 17.50 -8.18
CA PRO A 220 1.93 18.45 -7.15
C PRO A 220 1.35 17.80 -5.89
N GLY A 221 1.20 16.49 -5.87
CA GLY A 221 0.66 15.71 -4.75
C GLY A 221 0.06 14.39 -5.19
N THR A 222 -0.41 13.63 -4.22
CA THR A 222 -0.96 12.27 -4.39
C THR A 222 -2.35 12.10 -3.77
N ARG A 223 -3.07 13.23 -3.58
CA ARG A 223 -4.41 13.25 -3.01
C ARG A 223 -5.46 13.71 -4.03
N THR A 224 -6.61 13.03 -4.02
CA THR A 224 -7.78 13.38 -4.86
C THR A 224 -8.62 14.51 -4.26
N SER A 225 -9.74 14.86 -4.89
CA SER A 225 -10.69 15.87 -4.41
C SER A 225 -11.39 15.47 -3.10
N HIS A 226 -11.43 14.18 -2.79
CA HIS A 226 -12.00 13.65 -1.54
C HIS A 226 -11.18 14.01 -0.29
N TYR A 227 -9.89 14.34 -0.45
CA TYR A 227 -9.04 14.75 0.66
C TYR A 227 -9.17 16.27 0.93
N ARG A 228 -9.71 16.63 2.10
CA ARG A 228 -10.07 18.01 2.47
C ARG A 228 -9.04 18.72 3.35
N LYS A 229 -7.97 18.04 3.78
CA LYS A 229 -6.96 18.58 4.68
C LYS A 229 -5.80 19.21 3.90
N PRO A 230 -4.98 20.10 4.52
CA PRO A 230 -3.70 20.51 3.95
C PRO A 230 -2.72 19.33 3.87
N GLY A 231 -1.67 19.48 3.05
CA GLY A 231 -0.66 18.42 2.82
C GLY A 231 -1.13 17.42 1.75
N ARG A 232 -0.64 17.64 0.52
CA ARG A 232 -1.09 16.87 -0.66
C ARG A 232 -0.29 15.61 -0.90
N PHE A 233 0.81 15.38 -0.17
CA PHE A 233 1.70 14.24 -0.33
C PHE A 233 1.45 13.20 0.76
N ALA A 234 1.49 11.93 0.39
CA ALA A 234 1.47 10.79 1.29
C ALA A 234 2.07 9.55 0.61
N ASP A 235 1.81 9.39 -0.68
CA ASP A 235 2.13 8.19 -1.45
C ASP A 235 3.37 8.46 -2.31
N TYR A 236 4.24 7.47 -2.40
CA TYR A 236 5.47 7.57 -3.16
C TYR A 236 5.76 6.29 -3.92
N MET A 237 6.52 6.43 -5.02
CA MET A 237 7.01 5.35 -5.85
C MET A 237 8.51 5.57 -6.05
N LEU A 238 9.32 4.73 -5.43
CA LEU A 238 10.77 4.82 -5.49
C LEU A 238 11.32 3.68 -6.35
N VAL A 239 12.33 3.98 -7.13
CA VAL A 239 12.98 3.00 -8.00
C VAL A 239 14.51 3.11 -7.90
N ASN A 240 15.22 1.98 -8.09
CA ASN A 240 16.65 2.00 -8.22
C ASN A 240 17.08 2.14 -9.69
N ARG A 241 18.39 2.34 -9.93
CA ARG A 241 18.97 2.53 -11.27
C ARG A 241 18.77 1.37 -12.25
N HIS A 242 18.38 0.18 -11.76
CA HIS A 242 18.16 -1.00 -12.58
C HIS A 242 16.73 -1.09 -13.14
N VAL A 243 15.84 -0.22 -12.68
CA VAL A 243 14.49 -0.07 -13.22
C VAL A 243 14.52 0.81 -14.45
N ALA A 244 14.19 0.23 -15.61
CA ALA A 244 13.99 0.98 -16.84
C ALA A 244 12.54 1.51 -16.84
N VAL A 245 12.35 2.74 -16.37
CA VAL A 245 11.03 3.38 -16.29
C VAL A 245 10.56 3.75 -17.69
N GLU A 246 9.55 3.05 -18.21
CA GLU A 246 8.87 3.36 -19.48
C GLU A 246 7.89 4.53 -19.28
N SER A 247 7.04 4.44 -18.24
CA SER A 247 6.15 5.52 -17.84
C SER A 247 5.93 5.55 -16.33
N PHE A 248 5.61 6.74 -15.78
CA PHE A 248 5.13 6.89 -14.40
C PHE A 248 4.10 8.01 -14.33
N THR A 249 2.96 7.72 -13.71
CA THR A 249 1.84 8.67 -13.60
C THR A 249 1.26 8.62 -12.18
N VAL A 250 0.95 9.80 -11.64
CA VAL A 250 0.04 9.99 -10.52
C VAL A 250 -1.34 10.25 -11.13
N LEU A 251 -2.18 9.22 -11.16
CA LEU A 251 -3.46 9.26 -11.84
C LEU A 251 -4.53 9.89 -10.95
N THR A 252 -5.04 11.04 -11.35
CA THR A 252 -6.07 11.78 -10.62
C THR A 252 -7.49 11.40 -11.02
N GLU A 253 -7.67 10.80 -12.20
CA GLU A 253 -8.96 10.34 -12.72
C GLU A 253 -8.80 8.92 -13.32
N PRO A 254 -9.73 7.99 -13.05
CA PRO A 254 -10.91 8.15 -12.20
C PRO A 254 -10.54 8.25 -10.71
N GLU A 255 -11.30 9.04 -9.92
CA GLU A 255 -11.13 9.05 -8.47
C GLU A 255 -11.68 7.74 -7.87
N VAL A 256 -10.78 6.91 -7.36
CA VAL A 256 -11.08 5.58 -6.80
C VAL A 256 -10.78 5.50 -5.29
N SER A 257 -10.24 6.57 -4.73
CA SER A 257 -9.89 6.73 -3.32
C SER A 257 -9.73 8.22 -3.00
N ASP A 258 -9.48 8.59 -1.75
CA ASP A 258 -8.96 9.93 -1.40
C ASP A 258 -7.44 10.05 -1.68
N HIS A 259 -6.81 8.96 -2.14
CA HIS A 259 -5.46 8.91 -2.69
C HIS A 259 -5.50 8.68 -4.20
N CYS A 260 -4.52 9.25 -4.91
CA CYS A 260 -4.31 8.97 -6.33
C CYS A 260 -3.69 7.58 -6.53
N LEU A 261 -4.01 6.94 -7.66
CA LEU A 261 -3.28 5.77 -8.11
C LEU A 261 -1.86 6.18 -8.54
N LEU A 262 -0.84 5.47 -8.07
CA LEU A 262 0.51 5.55 -8.63
C LEU A 262 0.69 4.41 -9.62
N VAL A 263 0.90 4.73 -10.88
CA VAL A 263 1.02 3.76 -11.98
C VAL A 263 2.42 3.84 -12.58
N LEU A 264 3.16 2.73 -12.51
CA LEU A 264 4.51 2.58 -13.05
C LEU A 264 4.52 1.49 -14.13
N GLU A 265 5.09 1.81 -15.28
CA GLU A 265 5.41 0.83 -16.33
C GLU A 265 6.93 0.73 -16.51
N ILE A 266 7.42 -0.52 -16.56
CA ILE A 266 8.83 -0.84 -16.69
C ILE A 266 9.05 -1.91 -17.74
#